data_e874743f95f645df0d96f756ad52c983
#
_entry.id   e874743f95f645df0d96f756ad52c983
#
_cell.length_a   1.000
_cell.length_b   1.000
_cell.length_c   1.000
_cell.angle_alpha   90.00
_cell.angle_beta   90.00
_cell.angle_gamma   90.00
#
_symmetry.space_group_name_H-M   'P 1'
#
loop_
_entity.id
_entity.type
_entity.pdbx_description
1 polymer ?
#
loop_
_entity_poly.entity_id
_entity_poly.type
_entity_poly.pdbx_seq_one_letter_code
_entity_poly.pdbx_strand_id
1 'polypeptide(L)'
;MRVGDGKFQYELIHDWGRLPAQWSFGAVSDGAVDSQGRVYLLSRSAHPVMSFDPDGLFLGAWGEGMITKGHGITIGPDDSVYVVDEGDHTVKKFTSAGKLLLTLGTQGRPSDTGYNGKDYRTIKRPGPPFNRPTSLAVAPSGELYVTDGYGNVRVHKFSADGHLLSSWGEIGTGPGQFRIVHTVCVDKRGTLYVADRESDRVQVFDAEGKFLAAWTDMHRPNGMFLGADDCLYLTELYDSPRAERAALPAQISIWTLQGEQLARWGAEDFSVPANFFAPHGLWGDAQGNLYVGELEVSSHRGPRPAAYPAVHKLVRVS
;
A
#
# COMPACT_ATOMS: atom_id res chain seq x y z
N MET A 1 -18.06 -17.54 -1.97
CA MET A 1 -17.10 -18.36 -1.17
C MET A 1 -16.73 -17.58 0.08
N ARG A 2 -16.75 -18.22 1.24
CA ARG A 2 -16.33 -17.59 2.51
C ARG A 2 -14.87 -17.85 2.81
N VAL A 3 -14.18 -16.82 3.31
CA VAL A 3 -12.78 -16.85 3.72
C VAL A 3 -12.60 -16.05 5.00
N GLY A 4 -11.43 -16.16 5.62
CA GLY A 4 -11.14 -15.49 6.87
C GLY A 4 -11.12 -16.45 8.06
N ASP A 5 -10.95 -15.89 9.27
CA ASP A 5 -10.83 -16.64 10.51
C ASP A 5 -11.54 -15.91 11.66
N GLY A 6 -12.06 -16.67 12.63
CA GLY A 6 -12.74 -16.14 13.81
C GLY A 6 -13.89 -15.19 13.46
N LYS A 7 -13.86 -13.98 14.01
CA LYS A 7 -14.84 -12.90 13.73
C LYS A 7 -14.58 -12.15 12.42
N PHE A 8 -13.48 -12.44 11.73
CA PHE A 8 -13.10 -11.81 10.47
C PHE A 8 -13.47 -12.71 9.30
N GLN A 9 -14.76 -12.82 9.03
CA GLN A 9 -15.31 -13.64 7.96
C GLN A 9 -15.72 -12.75 6.79
N TYR A 10 -15.37 -13.16 5.57
CA TYR A 10 -15.64 -12.41 4.35
C TYR A 10 -16.22 -13.32 3.27
N GLU A 11 -17.04 -12.74 2.42
CA GLU A 11 -17.50 -13.35 1.19
C GLU A 11 -16.84 -12.70 -0.02
N LEU A 12 -16.16 -13.51 -0.85
CA LEU A 12 -15.55 -13.04 -2.09
C LEU A 12 -16.64 -12.70 -3.10
N ILE A 13 -16.60 -11.48 -3.62
CA ILE A 13 -17.43 -11.02 -4.73
C ILE A 13 -16.62 -11.21 -6.02
N HIS A 14 -17.17 -12.03 -6.92
CA HIS A 14 -16.59 -12.24 -8.23
C HIS A 14 -16.96 -11.08 -9.16
N ASP A 15 -16.04 -10.75 -10.08
CA ASP A 15 -16.26 -9.77 -11.15
C ASP A 15 -16.67 -8.37 -10.66
N TRP A 16 -16.19 -7.96 -9.46
CA TRP A 16 -16.34 -6.60 -9.01
C TRP A 16 -15.54 -5.63 -9.89
N GLY A 17 -16.14 -4.49 -10.22
CA GLY A 17 -15.51 -3.45 -11.03
C GLY A 17 -15.72 -3.67 -12.54
N ARG A 18 -16.73 -3.00 -13.10
CA ARG A 18 -17.08 -3.08 -14.51
C ARG A 18 -16.41 -1.96 -15.29
N LEU A 19 -15.42 -2.31 -16.10
CA LEU A 19 -14.72 -1.35 -16.94
C LEU A 19 -15.47 -1.08 -18.27
N PRO A 20 -15.26 0.10 -18.87
CA PRO A 20 -15.63 0.35 -20.25
C PRO A 20 -15.03 -0.69 -21.20
N ALA A 21 -15.68 -0.93 -22.34
CA ALA A 21 -15.19 -1.87 -23.34
C ALA A 21 -13.75 -1.52 -23.77
N GLN A 22 -12.91 -2.54 -23.94
CA GLN A 22 -11.50 -2.46 -24.33
C GLN A 22 -10.54 -1.91 -23.24
N TRP A 23 -11.04 -1.54 -22.05
CA TRP A 23 -10.19 -1.17 -20.92
C TRP A 23 -9.76 -2.41 -20.14
N SER A 24 -8.64 -2.29 -19.45
CA SER A 24 -8.16 -3.29 -18.50
C SER A 24 -7.72 -2.62 -17.19
N PHE A 25 -7.82 -3.35 -16.11
CA PHE A 25 -7.29 -2.89 -14.82
C PHE A 25 -5.75 -2.80 -14.82
N GLY A 26 -5.08 -3.60 -15.66
CA GLY A 26 -3.64 -3.72 -15.56
C GLY A 26 -3.19 -4.26 -14.19
N ALA A 27 -2.06 -3.77 -13.70
CA ALA A 27 -1.63 -3.96 -12.32
C ALA A 27 -2.30 -2.92 -11.42
N VAL A 28 -3.07 -3.36 -10.44
CA VAL A 28 -3.64 -2.48 -9.42
C VAL A 28 -2.69 -2.43 -8.22
N SER A 29 -1.95 -1.32 -8.11
CA SER A 29 -0.94 -1.20 -7.06
C SER A 29 -1.53 -0.85 -5.71
N ASP A 30 -2.64 -0.10 -5.66
CA ASP A 30 -3.29 0.30 -4.42
C ASP A 30 -4.71 0.82 -4.69
N GLY A 31 -5.45 1.14 -3.62
CA GLY A 31 -6.77 1.75 -3.70
C GLY A 31 -7.15 2.45 -2.42
N ALA A 32 -8.23 3.22 -2.47
CA ALA A 32 -8.78 3.92 -1.31
C ALA A 32 -10.28 4.16 -1.48
N VAL A 33 -10.98 4.46 -0.39
CA VAL A 33 -12.42 4.79 -0.40
C VAL A 33 -12.61 6.19 0.19
N ASP A 34 -13.38 7.04 -0.49
CA ASP A 34 -13.68 8.39 0.02
C ASP A 34 -14.88 8.41 0.99
N SER A 35 -15.18 9.58 1.54
CA SER A 35 -16.26 9.77 2.52
C SER A 35 -17.68 9.44 1.96
N GLN A 36 -17.81 9.42 0.63
CA GLN A 36 -19.06 9.09 -0.07
C GLN A 36 -19.16 7.61 -0.47
N GLY A 37 -18.12 6.81 -0.13
CA GLY A 37 -18.05 5.39 -0.47
C GLY A 37 -17.54 5.12 -1.90
N ARG A 38 -17.04 6.13 -2.63
CA ARG A 38 -16.42 5.88 -3.94
C ARG A 38 -15.08 5.17 -3.75
N VAL A 39 -14.90 4.11 -4.51
CA VAL A 39 -13.67 3.30 -4.50
C VAL A 39 -12.74 3.80 -5.61
N TYR A 40 -11.56 4.21 -5.24
CA TYR A 40 -10.50 4.58 -6.18
C TYR A 40 -9.50 3.43 -6.32
N LEU A 41 -9.12 3.14 -7.55
CA LEU A 41 -8.05 2.20 -7.88
C LEU A 41 -6.89 2.95 -8.50
N LEU A 42 -5.69 2.70 -8.00
CA LEU A 42 -4.46 3.16 -8.63
C LEU A 42 -3.90 2.03 -9.51
N SER A 43 -3.93 2.27 -10.80
CA SER A 43 -3.60 1.30 -11.83
C SER A 43 -2.32 1.69 -12.58
N ARG A 44 -1.60 0.68 -13.05
CA ARG A 44 -0.47 0.85 -13.99
C ARG A 44 -0.89 0.63 -15.44
N SER A 45 -2.19 0.84 -15.74
CA SER A 45 -2.73 0.87 -17.10
C SER A 45 -2.64 2.26 -17.71
N ALA A 46 -3.24 2.45 -18.91
CA ALA A 46 -3.36 3.76 -19.55
C ALA A 46 -4.19 4.77 -18.74
N HIS A 47 -4.99 4.29 -17.79
CA HIS A 47 -5.87 5.09 -16.94
C HIS A 47 -5.43 4.97 -15.47
N PRO A 48 -4.51 5.83 -15.00
CA PRO A 48 -3.83 5.62 -13.72
C PRO A 48 -4.74 5.62 -12.50
N VAL A 49 -5.74 6.50 -12.45
CA VAL A 49 -6.73 6.53 -11.38
C VAL A 49 -8.10 6.27 -11.95
N MET A 50 -8.74 5.22 -11.49
CA MET A 50 -10.11 4.85 -11.85
C MET A 50 -11.00 4.91 -10.61
N SER A 51 -12.24 5.38 -10.75
CA SER A 51 -13.20 5.43 -9.66
C SER A 51 -14.48 4.63 -9.96
N PHE A 52 -15.02 4.03 -8.92
CA PHE A 52 -16.19 3.17 -8.97
C PHE A 52 -17.15 3.50 -7.81
N ASP A 53 -18.41 3.19 -7.98
CA ASP A 53 -19.31 3.10 -6.84
C ASP A 53 -19.04 1.81 -6.01
N PRO A 54 -19.64 1.66 -4.81
CA PRO A 54 -19.46 0.46 -4.01
C PRO A 54 -19.86 -0.85 -4.71
N ASP A 55 -20.77 -0.81 -5.67
CA ASP A 55 -21.26 -1.97 -6.43
C ASP A 55 -20.37 -2.28 -7.65
N GLY A 56 -19.33 -1.47 -7.88
CA GLY A 56 -18.36 -1.66 -8.96
C GLY A 56 -18.79 -1.04 -10.30
N LEU A 57 -19.76 -0.13 -10.32
CA LEU A 57 -20.05 0.65 -11.51
C LEU A 57 -18.97 1.71 -11.72
N PHE A 58 -18.40 1.75 -12.90
CA PHE A 58 -17.38 2.73 -13.28
C PHE A 58 -17.97 4.15 -13.28
N LEU A 59 -17.30 5.07 -12.58
CA LEU A 59 -17.68 6.48 -12.46
C LEU A 59 -16.83 7.41 -13.30
N GLY A 60 -15.53 7.08 -13.47
CA GLY A 60 -14.62 7.91 -14.22
C GLY A 60 -13.15 7.52 -14.04
N ALA A 61 -12.27 8.15 -14.82
CA ALA A 61 -10.83 7.99 -14.69
C ALA A 61 -10.12 9.32 -14.99
N TRP A 62 -8.90 9.44 -14.46
CA TRP A 62 -8.03 10.59 -14.67
C TRP A 62 -6.57 10.22 -14.36
N GLY A 63 -5.65 11.14 -14.60
CA GLY A 63 -4.24 10.98 -14.25
C GLY A 63 -3.33 10.70 -15.44
N GLU A 64 -3.88 10.56 -16.65
CA GLU A 64 -3.10 10.37 -17.88
C GLU A 64 -2.11 11.52 -18.09
N GLY A 65 -0.85 11.16 -18.31
CA GLY A 65 0.25 12.12 -18.47
C GLY A 65 0.70 12.84 -17.19
N MET A 66 -0.02 12.67 -16.07
CA MET A 66 0.32 13.25 -14.76
C MET A 66 0.94 12.25 -13.79
N ILE A 67 0.70 10.96 -13.97
CA ILE A 67 1.20 9.86 -13.12
C ILE A 67 2.03 8.95 -14.01
N THR A 68 3.29 8.75 -13.63
CA THR A 68 4.26 7.93 -14.39
C THR A 68 4.20 6.46 -13.99
N LYS A 69 4.22 6.18 -12.67
CA LYS A 69 4.09 4.84 -12.10
C LYS A 69 3.55 4.94 -10.69
N GLY A 70 2.25 5.00 -10.57
CA GLY A 70 1.59 5.08 -9.27
C GLY A 70 1.88 3.85 -8.40
N HIS A 71 2.16 4.10 -7.12
CA HIS A 71 2.46 3.07 -6.14
C HIS A 71 1.47 3.04 -4.98
N GLY A 72 1.20 4.17 -4.34
CA GLY A 72 0.25 4.33 -3.25
C GLY A 72 -0.81 5.39 -3.54
N ILE A 73 -2.03 5.20 -3.04
CA ILE A 73 -3.12 6.18 -3.10
C ILE A 73 -3.78 6.29 -1.73
N THR A 74 -4.04 7.52 -1.28
CA THR A 74 -4.66 7.80 0.02
C THR A 74 -5.68 8.92 -0.14
N ILE A 75 -6.83 8.79 0.55
CA ILE A 75 -7.82 9.85 0.61
C ILE A 75 -7.58 10.70 1.87
N GLY A 76 -7.49 12.00 1.67
CA GLY A 76 -7.41 12.96 2.76
C GLY A 76 -8.76 13.22 3.42
N PRO A 77 -8.79 13.85 4.60
CA PRO A 77 -10.03 14.15 5.34
C PRO A 77 -10.96 15.14 4.60
N ASP A 78 -10.45 15.82 3.58
CA ASP A 78 -11.15 16.74 2.67
C ASP A 78 -11.55 16.08 1.33
N ASP A 79 -11.54 14.75 1.26
CA ASP A 79 -11.73 13.94 0.05
C ASP A 79 -10.73 14.25 -1.07
N SER A 80 -9.63 14.93 -0.77
CA SER A 80 -8.52 15.05 -1.71
C SER A 80 -7.83 13.70 -1.89
N VAL A 81 -7.31 13.47 -3.09
CA VAL A 81 -6.64 12.21 -3.47
C VAL A 81 -5.14 12.45 -3.53
N TYR A 82 -4.39 11.76 -2.68
CA TYR A 82 -2.94 11.74 -2.74
C TYR A 82 -2.47 10.53 -3.52
N VAL A 83 -1.58 10.75 -4.48
CA VAL A 83 -0.94 9.68 -5.26
C VAL A 83 0.56 9.73 -5.05
N VAL A 84 1.13 8.62 -4.62
CA VAL A 84 2.57 8.43 -4.53
C VAL A 84 3.05 7.85 -5.85
N ASP A 85 3.88 8.59 -6.58
CA ASP A 85 4.40 8.21 -7.88
C ASP A 85 5.88 7.81 -7.77
N GLU A 86 6.12 6.50 -7.70
CA GLU A 86 7.48 5.96 -7.63
C GLU A 86 8.29 6.21 -8.90
N GLY A 87 7.60 6.38 -10.03
CA GLY A 87 8.23 6.52 -11.34
C GLY A 87 8.87 7.87 -11.55
N ASP A 88 8.28 8.93 -11.00
CA ASP A 88 8.80 10.28 -11.12
C ASP A 88 9.31 10.89 -9.81
N HIS A 89 9.34 10.10 -8.74
CA HIS A 89 9.87 10.47 -7.42
C HIS A 89 9.10 11.59 -6.73
N THR A 90 7.76 11.58 -6.84
CA THR A 90 6.90 12.61 -6.26
C THR A 90 5.73 12.03 -5.48
N VAL A 91 5.13 12.88 -4.64
CA VAL A 91 3.78 12.69 -4.12
C VAL A 91 2.93 13.85 -4.61
N LYS A 92 1.76 13.55 -5.15
CA LYS A 92 0.86 14.55 -5.73
C LYS A 92 -0.49 14.52 -5.02
N LYS A 93 -1.02 15.70 -4.65
CA LYS A 93 -2.37 15.89 -4.14
C LYS A 93 -3.28 16.39 -5.25
N PHE A 94 -4.42 15.74 -5.40
CA PHE A 94 -5.44 16.10 -6.38
C PHE A 94 -6.80 16.35 -5.71
N THR A 95 -7.68 17.05 -6.39
CA THR A 95 -9.12 16.97 -6.09
C THR A 95 -9.64 15.57 -6.47
N SER A 96 -10.84 15.19 -5.98
CA SER A 96 -11.52 13.96 -6.39
C SER A 96 -11.77 13.86 -7.91
N ALA A 97 -11.78 15.02 -8.61
CA ALA A 97 -11.93 15.11 -10.07
C ALA A 97 -10.58 15.14 -10.84
N GLY A 98 -9.44 14.92 -10.17
CA GLY A 98 -8.13 14.83 -10.81
C GLY A 98 -7.42 16.17 -11.08
N LYS A 99 -7.89 17.30 -10.51
CA LYS A 99 -7.15 18.57 -10.60
C LYS A 99 -5.98 18.56 -9.62
N LEU A 100 -4.75 18.74 -10.11
CA LEU A 100 -3.54 18.82 -9.29
C LEU A 100 -3.58 20.05 -8.36
N LEU A 101 -3.30 19.83 -7.08
CA LEU A 101 -3.30 20.87 -6.02
C LEU A 101 -1.90 21.11 -5.44
N LEU A 102 -1.10 20.04 -5.24
CA LEU A 102 0.21 20.08 -4.61
C LEU A 102 1.11 18.98 -5.19
N THR A 103 2.41 19.25 -5.25
CA THR A 103 3.44 18.24 -5.55
C THR A 103 4.54 18.34 -4.50
N LEU A 104 4.86 17.21 -3.85
CA LEU A 104 6.03 17.04 -3.00
C LEU A 104 7.12 16.34 -3.80
N GLY A 105 8.37 16.71 -3.57
CA GLY A 105 9.50 16.22 -4.35
C GLY A 105 9.70 17.01 -5.65
N THR A 106 10.61 16.53 -6.48
CA THR A 106 10.90 17.14 -7.78
C THR A 106 10.79 16.08 -8.86
N GLN A 107 9.87 16.30 -9.80
CA GLN A 107 9.58 15.35 -10.87
C GLN A 107 10.84 14.94 -11.64
N GLY A 108 11.05 13.64 -11.77
CA GLY A 108 12.17 13.06 -12.49
C GLY A 108 13.55 13.28 -11.85
N ARG A 109 13.61 13.75 -10.59
CA ARG A 109 14.88 14.01 -9.88
C ARG A 109 14.97 13.19 -8.59
N PRO A 110 15.48 11.94 -8.66
CA PRO A 110 15.70 11.14 -7.46
C PRO A 110 16.80 11.72 -6.57
N SER A 111 16.67 11.51 -5.26
CA SER A 111 17.75 11.78 -4.31
C SER A 111 18.94 10.88 -4.59
N ASP A 112 20.15 11.42 -4.41
CA ASP A 112 21.38 10.66 -4.54
C ASP A 112 21.61 9.79 -3.29
N THR A 113 21.09 8.57 -3.34
CA THR A 113 21.24 7.55 -2.28
C THR A 113 22.29 6.49 -2.60
N GLY A 114 22.84 6.49 -3.80
CA GLY A 114 23.70 5.43 -4.32
C GLY A 114 22.92 4.24 -4.88
N TYR A 115 21.59 4.32 -4.94
CA TYR A 115 20.73 3.30 -5.53
C TYR A 115 20.99 3.16 -7.04
N ASN A 116 21.17 1.91 -7.51
CA ASN A 116 21.49 1.62 -8.92
C ASN A 116 20.26 1.49 -9.86
N GLY A 117 19.06 1.78 -9.35
CA GLY A 117 17.82 1.67 -10.10
C GLY A 117 17.15 0.28 -10.07
N LYS A 118 17.79 -0.74 -9.49
CA LYS A 118 17.33 -2.14 -9.51
C LYS A 118 17.33 -2.82 -8.14
N ASP A 119 18.40 -2.68 -7.38
CA ASP A 119 18.63 -3.44 -6.16
C ASP A 119 18.76 -2.50 -4.95
N TYR A 120 17.81 -2.55 -4.03
CA TYR A 120 17.79 -1.73 -2.80
C TYR A 120 19.06 -1.90 -1.96
N ARG A 121 19.74 -3.05 -2.03
CA ARG A 121 20.99 -3.32 -1.31
C ARG A 121 22.14 -2.45 -1.76
N THR A 122 22.01 -1.76 -2.89
CA THR A 122 23.01 -0.80 -3.38
C THR A 122 22.86 0.59 -2.78
N ILE A 123 21.82 0.86 -2.01
CA ILE A 123 21.64 2.11 -1.26
C ILE A 123 22.80 2.25 -0.28
N LYS A 124 23.49 3.39 -0.30
CA LYS A 124 24.69 3.67 0.52
C LYS A 124 24.43 4.68 1.62
N ARG A 125 23.45 5.52 1.43
CA ARG A 125 23.05 6.59 2.36
C ARG A 125 21.59 6.98 2.15
N PRO A 126 20.85 7.37 3.18
CA PRO A 126 19.57 8.02 3.01
C PRO A 126 19.75 9.41 2.39
N GLY A 127 18.73 9.89 1.67
CA GLY A 127 18.76 11.19 0.98
C GLY A 127 17.59 12.12 1.34
N PRO A 128 17.65 13.37 0.86
CA PRO A 128 16.51 14.30 0.97
C PRO A 128 15.28 13.77 0.26
N PRO A 129 14.18 14.55 0.12
CA PRO A 129 12.96 14.01 -0.46
C PRO A 129 13.19 13.14 -1.67
N PHE A 130 12.73 12.07 -1.74
CA PHE A 130 12.35 10.93 -2.53
C PHE A 130 13.39 10.34 -3.51
N ASN A 131 13.53 9.04 -3.36
CA ASN A 131 14.01 8.16 -4.41
C ASN A 131 13.08 6.94 -4.47
N ARG A 132 12.03 7.02 -5.31
CA ARG A 132 10.98 6.03 -5.48
C ARG A 132 10.14 5.82 -4.21
N PRO A 133 9.39 6.86 -3.79
CA PRO A 133 8.48 6.78 -2.65
C PRO A 133 7.40 5.73 -2.89
N THR A 134 6.83 5.19 -1.80
CA THR A 134 5.98 4.00 -1.86
C THR A 134 4.57 4.22 -1.31
N SER A 135 4.40 4.92 -0.20
CA SER A 135 3.08 5.13 0.42
C SER A 135 3.00 6.46 1.15
N LEU A 136 1.77 6.88 1.46
CA LEU A 136 1.50 8.08 2.25
C LEU A 136 0.36 7.81 3.23
N ALA A 137 0.48 8.32 4.47
CA ALA A 137 -0.61 8.44 5.42
C ALA A 137 -0.83 9.91 5.80
N VAL A 138 -2.11 10.30 6.00
CA VAL A 138 -2.50 11.62 6.51
C VAL A 138 -2.89 11.47 7.97
N ALA A 139 -2.18 12.16 8.86
CA ALA A 139 -2.49 12.14 10.28
C ALA A 139 -3.75 12.94 10.61
N PRO A 140 -4.40 12.70 11.77
CA PRO A 140 -5.50 13.54 12.26
C PRO A 140 -5.14 15.02 12.43
N SER A 141 -3.86 15.32 12.68
CA SER A 141 -3.29 16.69 12.73
C SER A 141 -3.18 17.36 11.36
N GLY A 142 -3.35 16.60 10.25
CA GLY A 142 -3.16 17.03 8.87
C GLY A 142 -1.74 16.84 8.33
N GLU A 143 -0.79 16.45 9.15
CA GLU A 143 0.58 16.13 8.74
C GLU A 143 0.60 14.89 7.82
N LEU A 144 1.58 14.88 6.91
CA LEU A 144 1.73 13.83 5.93
C LEU A 144 2.98 12.99 6.26
N TYR A 145 2.83 11.68 6.29
CA TYR A 145 3.94 10.75 6.46
C TYR A 145 4.13 9.95 5.17
N VAL A 146 5.30 10.08 4.56
CA VAL A 146 5.61 9.45 3.28
C VAL A 146 6.71 8.41 3.47
N THR A 147 6.45 7.18 3.10
CA THR A 147 7.49 6.15 3.00
C THR A 147 8.22 6.28 1.66
N ASP A 148 9.55 6.22 1.71
CA ASP A 148 10.43 6.31 0.55
C ASP A 148 11.42 5.13 0.61
N GLY A 149 11.04 4.00 0.03
CA GLY A 149 11.69 2.73 0.36
C GLY A 149 12.27 1.94 -0.79
N TYR A 150 12.01 2.25 -2.07
CA TYR A 150 12.62 1.47 -3.15
C TYR A 150 14.03 1.95 -3.53
N GLY A 151 14.25 3.24 -3.50
CA GLY A 151 15.57 3.82 -3.76
C GLY A 151 16.14 4.60 -2.57
N ASN A 152 15.46 4.57 -1.44
CA ASN A 152 15.82 5.19 -0.17
C ASN A 152 15.42 4.28 0.99
N VAL A 153 15.62 4.72 2.24
CA VAL A 153 15.24 3.99 3.47
C VAL A 153 14.64 4.96 4.50
N ARG A 154 13.77 5.87 4.04
CA ARG A 154 13.25 6.98 4.86
C ARG A 154 11.73 6.92 5.06
N VAL A 155 11.30 7.45 6.19
CA VAL A 155 9.97 8.04 6.37
C VAL A 155 10.16 9.55 6.48
N HIS A 156 9.40 10.31 5.70
CA HIS A 156 9.44 11.76 5.69
C HIS A 156 8.15 12.31 6.28
N LYS A 157 8.24 13.28 7.18
CA LYS A 157 7.12 14.01 7.77
C LYS A 157 7.01 15.38 7.12
N PHE A 158 5.85 15.71 6.58
CA PHE A 158 5.54 17.02 6.01
C PHE A 158 4.38 17.66 6.75
N SER A 159 4.31 18.98 6.73
CA SER A 159 3.10 19.71 7.07
C SER A 159 2.00 19.53 6.02
N ALA A 160 0.76 19.86 6.34
CA ALA A 160 -0.38 19.74 5.41
C ALA A 160 -0.22 20.55 4.13
N ASP A 161 0.54 21.64 4.17
CA ASP A 161 0.86 22.52 3.03
C ASP A 161 2.15 22.11 2.29
N GLY A 162 2.79 21.00 2.70
CA GLY A 162 3.88 20.37 1.97
C GLY A 162 5.29 20.78 2.35
N HIS A 163 5.50 21.47 3.47
CA HIS A 163 6.85 21.73 3.99
C HIS A 163 7.42 20.49 4.69
N LEU A 164 8.64 20.08 4.34
CA LEU A 164 9.34 19.02 5.02
C LEU A 164 9.67 19.42 6.47
N LEU A 165 9.18 18.66 7.44
CA LEU A 165 9.38 18.91 8.86
C LEU A 165 10.53 18.08 9.42
N SER A 166 10.53 16.77 9.12
CA SER A 166 11.57 15.84 9.58
C SER A 166 11.66 14.61 8.69
N SER A 167 12.73 13.83 8.87
CA SER A 167 12.90 12.54 8.21
C SER A 167 13.69 11.60 9.12
N TRP A 168 13.31 10.33 9.14
CA TRP A 168 14.06 9.30 9.88
C TRP A 168 14.15 8.01 9.08
N GLY A 169 14.96 7.10 9.54
CA GLY A 169 15.26 5.83 8.89
C GLY A 169 16.70 5.77 8.44
N GLU A 170 17.33 4.62 8.67
CA GLU A 170 18.71 4.31 8.29
C GLU A 170 18.77 2.91 7.66
N ILE A 171 19.83 2.61 6.95
CA ILE A 171 20.05 1.29 6.36
C ILE A 171 20.33 0.29 7.48
N GLY A 172 19.59 -0.82 7.52
CA GLY A 172 19.88 -1.88 8.48
C GLY A 172 18.67 -2.67 8.93
N THR A 173 18.80 -3.36 10.06
CA THR A 173 17.78 -4.23 10.65
C THR A 173 17.47 -3.93 12.11
N GLY A 174 18.15 -2.96 12.70
CA GLY A 174 17.88 -2.48 14.07
C GLY A 174 16.62 -1.63 14.17
N PRO A 175 16.28 -1.16 15.37
CA PRO A 175 15.20 -0.18 15.59
C PRO A 175 15.41 1.09 14.76
N GLY A 176 14.39 1.52 14.03
CA GLY A 176 14.46 2.70 13.15
C GLY A 176 15.32 2.53 11.90
N GLN A 177 15.86 1.34 11.67
CA GLN A 177 16.57 0.99 10.44
C GLN A 177 15.65 0.20 9.52
N PHE A 178 15.88 0.26 8.21
CA PHE A 178 15.02 -0.38 7.21
C PHE A 178 15.83 -1.02 6.08
N ARG A 179 15.20 -2.02 5.44
CA ARG A 179 15.62 -2.55 4.14
C ARG A 179 14.74 -2.02 3.03
N ILE A 180 13.42 -2.19 3.13
CA ILE A 180 12.44 -1.55 2.24
C ILE A 180 11.28 -1.03 3.08
N VAL A 181 11.20 0.29 3.20
CA VAL A 181 10.07 1.01 3.82
C VAL A 181 8.93 1.02 2.81
N HIS A 182 7.87 0.21 3.02
CA HIS A 182 6.88 -0.01 1.97
C HIS A 182 5.57 0.75 2.17
N THR A 183 4.94 0.60 3.31
CA THR A 183 3.64 1.23 3.58
C THR A 183 3.64 1.84 4.98
N VAL A 184 2.87 2.89 5.18
CA VAL A 184 2.64 3.53 6.47
C VAL A 184 1.15 3.71 6.72
N CYS A 185 0.73 3.41 7.97
CA CYS A 185 -0.55 3.81 8.52
C CYS A 185 -0.34 4.69 9.75
N VAL A 186 -1.32 5.53 10.07
CA VAL A 186 -1.31 6.38 11.28
C VAL A 186 -2.63 6.21 12.02
N ASP A 187 -2.57 5.98 13.33
CA ASP A 187 -3.78 5.85 14.14
C ASP A 187 -4.31 7.21 14.62
N LYS A 188 -5.47 7.19 15.26
CA LYS A 188 -6.14 8.40 15.83
C LYS A 188 -5.30 9.14 16.87
N ARG A 189 -4.27 8.49 17.44
CA ARG A 189 -3.36 9.06 18.46
C ARG A 189 -2.08 9.59 17.85
N GLY A 190 -1.90 9.41 16.52
CA GLY A 190 -0.68 9.79 15.80
C GLY A 190 0.41 8.72 15.86
N THR A 191 0.11 7.50 16.31
CA THR A 191 1.05 6.38 16.25
C THR A 191 1.19 5.87 14.83
N LEU A 192 2.42 5.66 14.39
CA LEU A 192 2.74 5.22 13.04
C LEU A 192 3.09 3.74 13.01
N TYR A 193 2.56 3.04 12.04
CA TYR A 193 2.84 1.64 11.73
C TYR A 193 3.49 1.59 10.36
N VAL A 194 4.72 1.10 10.28
CA VAL A 194 5.55 1.17 9.07
C VAL A 194 5.99 -0.24 8.67
N ALA A 195 5.57 -0.69 7.49
CA ALA A 195 5.99 -1.97 6.92
C ALA A 195 7.44 -1.89 6.46
N ASP A 196 8.33 -2.68 7.06
CA ASP A 196 9.70 -2.93 6.60
C ASP A 196 9.73 -4.28 5.89
N ARG A 197 9.32 -4.25 4.62
CA ARG A 197 8.93 -5.44 3.83
C ARG A 197 10.03 -6.50 3.78
N GLU A 198 11.24 -6.14 3.44
CA GLU A 198 12.35 -7.10 3.30
C GLU A 198 13.04 -7.44 4.64
N SER A 199 12.50 -6.91 5.74
CA SER A 199 12.89 -7.30 7.11
C SER A 199 11.81 -8.11 7.83
N ASP A 200 10.74 -8.50 7.12
CA ASP A 200 9.64 -9.33 7.64
C ASP A 200 9.03 -8.76 8.95
N ARG A 201 8.77 -7.44 8.98
CA ARG A 201 8.27 -6.76 10.19
C ARG A 201 7.46 -5.52 9.91
N VAL A 202 6.64 -5.14 10.90
CA VAL A 202 6.09 -3.79 11.06
C VAL A 202 6.82 -3.12 12.22
N GLN A 203 7.33 -1.90 12.01
CA GLN A 203 7.87 -1.07 13.08
C GLN A 203 6.87 0.01 13.49
N VAL A 204 6.78 0.28 14.78
CA VAL A 204 5.86 1.26 15.38
C VAL A 204 6.65 2.46 15.88
N PHE A 205 6.18 3.67 15.56
CA PHE A 205 6.80 4.94 15.93
C PHE A 205 5.78 5.91 16.53
N ASP A 206 6.25 6.87 17.31
CA ASP A 206 5.45 8.05 17.63
C ASP A 206 5.44 9.05 16.45
N ALA A 207 4.68 10.13 16.61
CA ALA A 207 4.53 11.17 15.58
C ALA A 207 5.83 11.92 15.24
N GLU A 208 6.83 11.84 16.09
CA GLU A 208 8.17 12.44 15.90
C GLU A 208 9.17 11.45 15.29
N GLY A 209 8.77 10.20 15.03
CA GLY A 209 9.61 9.17 14.45
C GLY A 209 10.48 8.42 15.46
N LYS A 210 10.20 8.52 16.76
CA LYS A 210 10.86 7.71 17.79
C LYS A 210 10.32 6.30 17.75
N PHE A 211 11.20 5.32 17.66
CA PHE A 211 10.86 3.90 17.69
C PHE A 211 10.19 3.51 19.01
N LEU A 212 9.08 2.78 18.93
CA LEU A 212 8.31 2.28 20.08
C LEU A 212 8.34 0.75 20.17
N ALA A 213 8.10 0.05 19.05
CA ALA A 213 8.02 -1.42 19.00
C ALA A 213 8.27 -1.96 17.59
N ALA A 214 8.45 -3.27 17.48
CA ALA A 214 8.43 -4.00 16.22
C ALA A 214 7.66 -5.31 16.37
N TRP A 215 6.88 -5.68 15.33
CA TRP A 215 6.17 -6.95 15.22
C TRP A 215 6.79 -7.78 14.11
N THR A 216 7.11 -9.04 14.37
CA THR A 216 7.95 -9.88 13.50
C THR A 216 7.32 -11.20 13.07
N ASP A 217 6.13 -11.55 13.56
CA ASP A 217 5.45 -12.80 13.17
C ASP A 217 4.65 -12.62 11.87
N MET A 218 5.34 -12.15 10.83
CA MET A 218 4.81 -11.93 9.48
C MET A 218 5.92 -12.11 8.44
N HIS A 219 5.55 -12.22 7.17
CA HIS A 219 6.54 -12.27 6.10
C HIS A 219 6.20 -11.24 5.01
N ARG A 220 7.19 -10.49 4.60
CA ARG A 220 7.11 -9.48 3.53
C ARG A 220 5.82 -8.64 3.58
N PRO A 221 5.50 -7.97 4.72
CA PRO A 221 4.32 -7.12 4.84
C PRO A 221 4.37 -6.03 3.76
N ASN A 222 3.26 -5.88 3.02
CA ASN A 222 3.26 -5.05 1.82
C ASN A 222 2.21 -3.93 1.88
N GLY A 223 0.96 -4.18 1.50
CA GLY A 223 -0.14 -3.24 1.72
C GLY A 223 -0.61 -3.26 3.17
N MET A 224 -0.95 -2.11 3.71
CA MET A 224 -1.54 -2.00 5.04
C MET A 224 -2.75 -1.07 5.03
N PHE A 225 -3.75 -1.44 5.81
CA PHE A 225 -4.97 -0.68 6.03
C PHE A 225 -5.32 -0.68 7.53
N LEU A 226 -5.60 0.50 8.07
CA LEU A 226 -6.09 0.63 9.45
C LEU A 226 -7.62 0.71 9.41
N GLY A 227 -8.29 -0.32 9.90
CA GLY A 227 -9.74 -0.41 9.95
C GLY A 227 -10.38 0.50 11.01
N ALA A 228 -11.65 0.81 10.83
CA ALA A 228 -12.44 1.57 11.82
C ALA A 228 -12.59 0.80 13.16
N ASP A 229 -12.33 -0.51 13.15
CA ASP A 229 -12.32 -1.40 14.30
C ASP A 229 -10.99 -1.39 15.08
N ASP A 230 -10.12 -0.42 14.80
CA ASP A 230 -8.78 -0.27 15.37
C ASP A 230 -7.92 -1.55 15.21
N CYS A 231 -8.11 -2.26 14.08
CA CYS A 231 -7.26 -3.37 13.65
C CYS A 231 -6.40 -2.96 12.45
N LEU A 232 -5.16 -3.46 12.42
CA LEU A 232 -4.28 -3.30 11.27
C LEU A 232 -4.39 -4.55 10.38
N TYR A 233 -4.75 -4.34 9.13
CA TYR A 233 -4.87 -5.34 8.09
C TYR A 233 -3.65 -5.26 7.18
N LEU A 234 -3.06 -6.41 6.85
CA LEU A 234 -1.86 -6.49 6.02
C LEU A 234 -2.06 -7.48 4.88
N THR A 235 -1.51 -7.14 3.70
CA THR A 235 -1.14 -8.17 2.73
C THR A 235 0.30 -8.60 2.99
N GLU A 236 0.54 -9.89 2.92
CA GLU A 236 1.87 -10.49 2.98
C GLU A 236 2.16 -11.16 1.64
N LEU A 237 3.30 -10.82 1.03
CA LEU A 237 3.64 -11.34 -0.29
C LEU A 237 4.11 -12.78 -0.23
N TYR A 238 3.87 -13.53 -1.32
CA TYR A 238 4.48 -14.85 -1.49
C TYR A 238 6.01 -14.74 -1.34
N ASP A 239 6.58 -15.67 -0.60
CA ASP A 239 8.02 -15.82 -0.45
C ASP A 239 8.46 -17.21 -0.89
N SER A 240 9.44 -17.26 -1.80
CA SER A 240 9.98 -18.51 -2.33
C SER A 240 10.63 -19.35 -1.25
N PRO A 241 10.70 -20.68 -1.43
CA PRO A 241 11.48 -21.53 -0.55
C PRO A 241 12.92 -21.05 -0.41
N ARG A 242 13.47 -21.11 0.80
CA ARG A 242 14.88 -20.84 1.09
C ARG A 242 15.49 -22.11 1.68
N ALA A 243 16.82 -22.20 1.80
CA ALA A 243 17.52 -23.41 2.24
C ALA A 243 16.97 -24.07 3.53
N GLU A 244 16.42 -23.27 4.44
CA GLU A 244 15.93 -23.74 5.75
C GLU A 244 14.42 -23.46 5.96
N ARG A 245 13.70 -22.95 4.95
CA ARG A 245 12.30 -22.58 5.06
C ARG A 245 11.52 -22.94 3.80
N ALA A 246 10.35 -23.58 3.97
CA ALA A 246 9.38 -23.79 2.91
C ALA A 246 8.88 -22.46 2.32
N ALA A 247 8.24 -22.51 1.15
CA ALA A 247 7.52 -21.36 0.61
C ALA A 247 6.47 -20.86 1.59
N LEU A 248 6.31 -19.56 1.67
CA LEU A 248 5.23 -18.93 2.42
C LEU A 248 4.19 -18.35 1.45
N PRO A 249 2.90 -18.66 1.62
CA PRO A 249 1.86 -18.20 0.71
C PRO A 249 1.67 -16.69 0.78
N ALA A 250 1.16 -16.10 -0.30
CA ALA A 250 0.60 -14.78 -0.22
C ALA A 250 -0.71 -14.83 0.59
N GLN A 251 -0.89 -13.89 1.52
CA GLN A 251 -1.97 -13.97 2.50
C GLN A 251 -2.40 -12.58 3.00
N ILE A 252 -3.53 -12.55 3.70
CA ILE A 252 -3.95 -11.42 4.53
C ILE A 252 -3.78 -11.82 5.99
N SER A 253 -3.28 -10.89 6.80
CA SER A 253 -3.26 -11.01 8.26
C SER A 253 -3.86 -9.77 8.92
N ILE A 254 -4.45 -9.97 10.10
CA ILE A 254 -5.12 -8.92 10.88
C ILE A 254 -4.53 -8.90 12.27
N TRP A 255 -4.24 -7.70 12.76
CA TRP A 255 -3.48 -7.49 13.99
C TRP A 255 -4.15 -6.45 14.88
N THR A 256 -4.02 -6.60 16.19
CA THR A 256 -4.28 -5.50 17.13
C THR A 256 -3.21 -4.42 16.98
N LEU A 257 -3.51 -3.19 17.44
CA LEU A 257 -2.51 -2.10 17.49
C LEU A 257 -1.42 -2.33 18.57
N GLN A 258 -1.47 -3.44 19.28
CA GLN A 258 -0.44 -3.92 20.21
C GLN A 258 0.46 -5.00 19.61
N GLY A 259 0.18 -5.45 18.37
CA GLY A 259 0.97 -6.44 17.66
C GLY A 259 0.56 -7.89 17.94
N GLU A 260 -0.65 -8.12 18.40
CA GLU A 260 -1.23 -9.45 18.52
C GLU A 260 -1.96 -9.83 17.22
N GLN A 261 -1.64 -10.98 16.65
CA GLN A 261 -2.32 -11.50 15.47
C GLN A 261 -3.71 -12.03 15.83
N LEU A 262 -4.72 -11.53 15.12
CA LEU A 262 -6.13 -11.90 15.32
C LEU A 262 -6.64 -12.91 14.29
N ALA A 263 -6.16 -12.79 13.04
CA ALA A 263 -6.56 -13.68 11.95
C ALA A 263 -5.48 -13.72 10.87
N ARG A 264 -5.45 -14.83 10.11
CA ARG A 264 -4.58 -14.97 8.93
C ARG A 264 -5.18 -15.98 7.96
N TRP A 265 -5.21 -15.66 6.67
CA TRP A 265 -5.65 -16.61 5.64
C TRP A 265 -4.96 -16.34 4.30
N GLY A 266 -4.84 -17.37 3.52
CA GLY A 266 -4.19 -17.44 2.22
C GLY A 266 -3.52 -18.80 2.07
N ALA A 267 -3.37 -19.26 0.84
CA ALA A 267 -2.71 -20.52 0.55
C ALA A 267 -1.82 -20.41 -0.69
N GLU A 268 -0.96 -21.40 -0.90
CA GLU A 268 0.00 -21.42 -2.00
C GLU A 268 -0.67 -21.53 -3.37
N ASP A 269 -1.76 -22.27 -3.44
CA ASP A 269 -2.55 -22.45 -4.66
C ASP A 269 -3.47 -21.25 -4.89
N PHE A 270 -2.95 -20.26 -5.60
CA PHE A 270 -3.70 -19.06 -5.98
C PHE A 270 -4.77 -19.32 -7.07
N SER A 271 -4.87 -20.51 -7.64
CA SER A 271 -5.98 -20.88 -8.54
C SER A 271 -7.29 -21.07 -7.76
N VAL A 272 -7.22 -21.30 -6.45
CA VAL A 272 -8.37 -21.31 -5.57
C VAL A 272 -8.81 -19.88 -5.29
N PRO A 273 -10.09 -19.53 -5.50
CA PRO A 273 -10.60 -18.19 -5.23
C PRO A 273 -10.30 -17.71 -3.81
N ALA A 274 -9.96 -16.42 -3.68
CA ALA A 274 -9.54 -15.76 -2.45
C ALA A 274 -8.18 -16.19 -1.85
N ASN A 275 -7.42 -17.01 -2.56
CA ASN A 275 -5.96 -17.05 -2.40
C ASN A 275 -5.34 -16.03 -3.35
N PHE A 276 -4.19 -15.50 -3.00
CA PHE A 276 -3.63 -14.33 -3.66
C PHE A 276 -2.41 -14.70 -4.51
N PHE A 277 -2.26 -14.02 -5.65
CA PHE A 277 -1.11 -14.16 -6.53
C PHE A 277 0.04 -13.24 -6.13
N ALA A 278 -0.20 -11.94 -6.14
CA ALA A 278 0.75 -10.88 -5.77
C ALA A 278 0.00 -9.69 -5.15
N PRO A 279 -0.67 -9.89 -3.98
CA PRO A 279 -1.51 -8.89 -3.33
C PRO A 279 -0.64 -7.71 -2.93
N HIS A 280 -0.90 -6.53 -3.49
CA HIS A 280 -0.05 -5.37 -3.27
C HIS A 280 -0.73 -4.32 -2.39
N GLY A 281 -1.79 -3.68 -2.86
CA GLY A 281 -2.59 -2.76 -2.07
C GLY A 281 -3.65 -3.48 -1.24
N LEU A 282 -3.97 -2.95 -0.08
CA LEU A 282 -5.09 -3.39 0.77
C LEU A 282 -5.78 -2.16 1.32
N TRP A 283 -7.09 -2.07 1.12
CA TRP A 283 -7.90 -1.00 1.66
C TRP A 283 -9.30 -1.50 2.02
N GLY A 284 -10.03 -0.71 2.79
CA GLY A 284 -11.39 -1.07 3.21
C GLY A 284 -12.34 0.11 3.15
N ASP A 285 -13.62 -0.19 3.26
CA ASP A 285 -14.69 0.80 3.38
C ASP A 285 -15.25 0.89 4.81
N ALA A 286 -16.17 1.83 5.02
CA ALA A 286 -16.79 2.06 6.32
C ALA A 286 -17.67 0.89 6.81
N GLN A 287 -18.05 -0.02 5.92
CA GLN A 287 -18.81 -1.24 6.23
C GLN A 287 -17.89 -2.39 6.66
N GLY A 288 -16.57 -2.20 6.58
CA GLY A 288 -15.56 -3.20 6.90
C GLY A 288 -15.30 -4.19 5.77
N ASN A 289 -15.80 -3.93 4.55
CA ASN A 289 -15.40 -4.68 3.38
C ASN A 289 -13.93 -4.40 3.05
N LEU A 290 -13.25 -5.39 2.48
CA LEU A 290 -11.85 -5.26 2.06
C LEU A 290 -11.75 -5.34 0.54
N TYR A 291 -10.76 -4.64 0.04
CA TYR A 291 -10.36 -4.69 -1.36
C TYR A 291 -8.86 -4.98 -1.44
N VAL A 292 -8.47 -5.81 -2.38
CA VAL A 292 -7.06 -6.20 -2.58
C VAL A 292 -6.70 -5.98 -4.04
N GLY A 293 -5.68 -5.17 -4.27
CA GLY A 293 -5.10 -4.95 -5.60
C GLY A 293 -3.97 -5.94 -5.87
N GLU A 294 -3.95 -6.49 -7.09
CA GLU A 294 -2.98 -7.49 -7.54
C GLU A 294 -2.04 -6.90 -8.59
N LEU A 295 -0.77 -7.21 -8.48
CA LEU A 295 0.20 -6.86 -9.51
C LEU A 295 0.15 -7.83 -10.70
N GLU A 296 0.65 -7.38 -11.86
CA GLU A 296 0.76 -8.22 -13.07
C GLU A 296 1.92 -9.20 -13.00
N VAL A 297 2.93 -8.91 -12.19
CA VAL A 297 4.13 -9.73 -12.08
C VAL A 297 4.50 -9.90 -10.61
N SER A 298 4.62 -11.14 -10.18
CA SER A 298 5.27 -11.49 -8.93
C SER A 298 6.75 -11.75 -9.16
N SER A 299 7.61 -11.16 -8.33
CA SER A 299 9.07 -11.41 -8.38
C SER A 299 9.43 -12.89 -8.17
N HIS A 300 8.53 -13.67 -7.59
CA HIS A 300 8.75 -15.07 -7.21
C HIS A 300 7.88 -16.07 -7.97
N ARG A 301 6.82 -15.61 -8.68
CA ARG A 301 5.87 -16.47 -9.40
C ARG A 301 5.78 -16.15 -10.90
N GLY A 302 6.45 -15.08 -11.37
CA GLY A 302 6.36 -14.63 -12.77
C GLY A 302 5.07 -13.83 -13.06
N PRO A 303 4.57 -13.86 -14.31
CA PRO A 303 3.41 -13.08 -14.72
C PRO A 303 2.10 -13.63 -14.14
N ARG A 304 1.17 -12.72 -13.81
CA ARG A 304 -0.19 -13.05 -13.38
C ARG A 304 -0.95 -13.71 -14.56
N PRO A 305 -1.65 -14.84 -14.31
CA PRO A 305 -2.50 -15.44 -15.33
C PRO A 305 -3.57 -14.47 -15.83
N ALA A 306 -3.84 -14.44 -17.12
CA ALA A 306 -4.77 -13.48 -17.74
C ALA A 306 -6.21 -13.54 -17.17
N ALA A 307 -6.66 -14.73 -16.76
CA ALA A 307 -7.98 -14.93 -16.16
C ALA A 307 -8.00 -14.63 -14.65
N TYR A 308 -6.85 -14.32 -14.03
CA TYR A 308 -6.80 -14.03 -12.59
C TYR A 308 -7.17 -12.55 -12.32
N PRO A 309 -8.04 -12.26 -11.35
CA PRO A 309 -8.51 -10.91 -11.08
C PRO A 309 -7.37 -9.93 -10.76
N ALA A 310 -7.53 -8.68 -11.17
CA ALA A 310 -6.63 -7.59 -10.76
C ALA A 310 -7.05 -6.94 -9.43
N VAL A 311 -8.31 -7.16 -9.03
CA VAL A 311 -8.90 -6.65 -7.80
C VAL A 311 -9.80 -7.72 -7.21
N HIS A 312 -9.71 -7.92 -5.90
CA HIS A 312 -10.65 -8.72 -5.13
C HIS A 312 -11.47 -7.80 -4.24
N LYS A 313 -12.78 -7.99 -4.18
CA LYS A 313 -13.66 -7.43 -3.15
C LYS A 313 -14.10 -8.54 -2.21
N LEU A 314 -13.92 -8.31 -0.93
CA LEU A 314 -14.26 -9.21 0.16
C LEU A 314 -15.29 -8.51 1.05
N VAL A 315 -16.54 -8.93 0.97
CA VAL A 315 -17.65 -8.34 1.76
C VAL A 315 -17.66 -8.98 3.14
N ARG A 316 -17.64 -8.14 4.17
CA ARG A 316 -17.67 -8.61 5.55
C ARG A 316 -18.99 -9.33 5.84
N VAL A 317 -18.88 -10.52 6.42
CA VAL A 317 -20.04 -11.29 6.90
C VAL A 317 -20.16 -11.02 8.38
N SER A 318 -21.32 -10.51 8.80
CA SER A 318 -21.64 -10.18 10.20
C SER A 318 -21.73 -11.43 11.09
#